data_bcea04daeaa8e94f172e27e0f1f23742
#
_entry.id   bcea04daeaa8e94f172e27e0f1f23742
#
_cell.length_a   1.000
_cell.length_b   1.000
_cell.length_c   1.000
_cell.angle_alpha   90.00
_cell.angle_beta   90.00
_cell.angle_gamma   90.00
#
_symmetry.space_group_name_H-M   'P 1'
#
loop_
_entity.id
_entity.type
_entity.pdbx_description
1 polymer ?
#
loop_
_entity_poly.entity_id
_entity_poly.type
_entity_poly.pdbx_seq_one_letter_code
_entity_poly.pdbx_strand_id
1 'polypeptide(L)'
;MFCETIGNPRGNITDISRLADVAHAHGIPLIVDNTVASPYLCRPIEHGADIVVHALTKYLGGHGNSLGGIIIDSGKFPWAEHRQKFRRLNEPDISYHGVTYTETFGSATYILRDRKSVV
;
A
#
# COMPACT_ATOMS: atom_id res chain seq x y z
N MET A 1 -1.24 -8.91 -0.21
CA MET A 1 -0.04 -9.54 0.43
C MET A 1 0.73 -8.46 1.17
N PHE A 2 1.39 -8.77 2.31
CA PHE A 2 2.18 -7.80 3.08
C PHE A 2 3.57 -8.36 3.36
N CYS A 3 4.62 -7.53 3.23
CA CYS A 3 5.99 -7.88 3.64
C CYS A 3 6.76 -6.64 4.10
N GLU A 4 7.92 -6.86 4.69
CA GLU A 4 8.91 -5.82 4.99
C GLU A 4 10.05 -5.89 3.97
N THR A 5 10.61 -4.75 3.55
CA THR A 5 11.81 -4.70 2.71
C THR A 5 12.99 -5.37 3.39
N ILE A 6 13.19 -5.04 4.67
CA ILE A 6 14.19 -5.64 5.56
C ILE A 6 13.47 -6.16 6.79
N GLY A 7 13.42 -7.47 6.94
CA GLY A 7 12.67 -8.13 7.99
C GLY A 7 13.25 -7.92 9.38
N ASN A 8 12.39 -7.60 10.34
CA ASN A 8 12.77 -7.44 11.74
C ASN A 8 12.35 -8.68 12.54
N PRO A 9 13.22 -9.31 13.37
CA PRO A 9 14.57 -8.85 13.77
C PRO A 9 15.74 -9.44 12.97
N ARG A 10 15.49 -10.31 12.01
CA ARG A 10 16.55 -11.12 11.38
C ARG A 10 17.36 -10.38 10.32
N GLY A 11 16.91 -9.23 9.83
CA GLY A 11 17.57 -8.46 8.79
C GLY A 11 17.53 -9.11 7.41
N ASN A 12 16.68 -10.11 7.18
CA ASN A 12 16.53 -10.73 5.88
C ASN A 12 15.97 -9.75 4.85
N ILE A 13 16.53 -9.76 3.67
CA ILE A 13 16.09 -8.90 2.55
C ILE A 13 15.04 -9.65 1.73
N THR A 14 13.95 -8.97 1.44
CA THR A 14 12.84 -9.51 0.68
C THR A 14 13.03 -9.28 -0.82
N ASP A 15 12.85 -10.32 -1.62
CA ASP A 15 12.73 -10.21 -3.08
C ASP A 15 11.34 -9.68 -3.44
N ILE A 16 11.24 -8.35 -3.51
CA ILE A 16 9.96 -7.64 -3.72
C ILE A 16 9.37 -8.00 -5.08
N SER A 17 10.19 -8.05 -6.13
CA SER A 17 9.72 -8.33 -7.49
C SER A 17 9.06 -9.71 -7.58
N ARG A 18 9.69 -10.72 -7.00
CA ARG A 18 9.14 -12.06 -6.98
C ARG A 18 7.84 -12.17 -6.17
N LEU A 19 7.75 -11.44 -5.04
CA LEU A 19 6.51 -11.39 -4.27
C LEU A 19 5.41 -10.62 -4.98
N ALA A 20 5.74 -9.58 -5.74
CA ALA A 20 4.80 -8.85 -6.57
C ALA A 20 4.19 -9.77 -7.64
N ASP A 21 5.02 -10.55 -8.34
CA ASP A 21 4.56 -11.52 -9.34
C ASP A 21 3.57 -12.52 -8.72
N VAL A 22 3.89 -13.06 -7.54
CA VAL A 22 3.00 -13.99 -6.82
C VAL A 22 1.71 -13.31 -6.40
N ALA A 23 1.76 -12.11 -5.85
CA ALA A 23 0.58 -11.37 -5.42
C ALA A 23 -0.35 -11.07 -6.61
N HIS A 24 0.23 -10.54 -7.70
CA HIS A 24 -0.52 -10.18 -8.89
C HIS A 24 -1.10 -11.40 -9.60
N ALA A 25 -0.40 -12.52 -9.67
CA ALA A 25 -0.95 -13.78 -10.19
C ALA A 25 -2.21 -14.24 -9.41
N HIS A 26 -2.35 -13.84 -8.16
CA HIS A 26 -3.52 -14.08 -7.35
C HIS A 26 -4.51 -12.89 -7.31
N GLY A 27 -4.30 -11.85 -8.10
CA GLY A 27 -5.15 -10.66 -8.14
C GLY A 27 -5.30 -9.97 -6.77
N ILE A 28 -4.18 -9.85 -6.04
CA ILE A 28 -4.11 -9.11 -4.76
C ILE A 28 -2.92 -8.16 -4.80
N PRO A 29 -3.01 -6.97 -4.17
CA PRO A 29 -1.91 -6.02 -4.13
C PRO A 29 -0.78 -6.51 -3.23
N LEU A 30 0.44 -6.07 -3.54
CA LEU A 30 1.58 -6.17 -2.65
C LEU A 30 1.76 -4.87 -1.87
N ILE A 31 1.71 -4.97 -0.55
CA ILE A 31 1.98 -3.87 0.38
C ILE A 31 3.35 -4.12 1.02
N VAL A 32 4.23 -3.14 0.97
CA VAL A 32 5.58 -3.25 1.50
C VAL A 32 5.82 -2.22 2.60
N ASP A 33 6.16 -2.68 3.80
CA ASP A 33 6.72 -1.81 4.83
C ASP A 33 8.20 -1.56 4.53
N ASN A 34 8.50 -0.32 4.16
CA ASN A 34 9.84 0.12 3.79
C ASN A 34 10.48 1.01 4.88
N THR A 35 10.02 0.87 6.11
CA THR A 35 10.47 1.72 7.22
C THR A 35 11.99 1.64 7.44
N VAL A 36 12.56 0.43 7.43
CA VAL A 36 14.00 0.23 7.73
C VAL A 36 14.88 0.70 6.59
N ALA A 37 14.56 0.35 5.35
CA ALA A 37 15.35 0.73 4.19
C ALA A 37 15.22 2.23 3.85
N SER A 38 14.08 2.83 4.09
CA SER A 38 13.70 4.16 3.63
C SER A 38 13.70 4.30 2.10
N PRO A 39 13.17 5.40 1.52
CA PRO A 39 13.22 5.62 0.07
C PRO A 39 14.63 5.84 -0.47
N TYR A 40 15.59 6.07 0.41
CA TYR A 40 16.99 6.26 0.03
C TYR A 40 17.64 4.94 -0.41
N LEU A 41 17.42 3.86 0.34
CA LEU A 41 18.03 2.56 0.02
C LEU A 41 17.16 1.73 -0.94
N CYS A 42 15.84 1.82 -0.84
CA CYS A 42 14.93 1.04 -1.67
C CYS A 42 13.64 1.81 -1.95
N ARG A 43 13.18 1.74 -3.19
CA ARG A 43 11.87 2.26 -3.63
C ARG A 43 11.01 1.11 -4.13
N PRO A 44 10.23 0.45 -3.26
CA PRO A 44 9.52 -0.78 -3.57
C PRO A 44 8.58 -0.71 -4.77
N ILE A 45 8.01 0.47 -5.07
CA ILE A 45 7.16 0.68 -6.26
C ILE A 45 7.91 0.40 -7.57
N GLU A 46 9.21 0.69 -7.62
CA GLU A 46 10.06 0.39 -8.78
C GLU A 46 10.29 -1.12 -8.96
N HIS A 47 10.00 -1.90 -7.92
CA HIS A 47 10.11 -3.36 -7.87
C HIS A 47 8.76 -4.07 -7.87
N GLY A 48 7.67 -3.38 -8.21
CA GLY A 48 6.35 -3.98 -8.37
C GLY A 48 5.43 -3.91 -7.15
N ALA A 49 5.83 -3.27 -6.05
CA ALA A 49 4.91 -3.02 -4.96
C ALA A 49 3.79 -2.05 -5.38
N ASP A 50 2.57 -2.32 -4.93
CA ASP A 50 1.42 -1.47 -5.21
C ASP A 50 1.27 -0.37 -4.18
N ILE A 51 1.54 -0.70 -2.92
CA ILE A 51 1.42 0.20 -1.79
C ILE A 51 2.68 0.10 -0.94
N VAL A 52 3.19 1.24 -0.50
CA VAL A 52 4.35 1.32 0.41
C VAL A 52 3.94 2.06 1.68
N VAL A 53 4.36 1.54 2.82
CA VAL A 53 4.15 2.18 4.11
C VAL A 53 5.48 2.47 4.78
N HIS A 54 5.53 3.56 5.54
CA HIS A 54 6.68 3.90 6.39
C HIS A 54 6.20 4.38 7.75
N ALA A 55 6.82 3.88 8.81
CA ALA A 55 6.76 4.54 10.11
C ALA A 55 7.75 5.71 10.08
N LEU A 56 7.24 6.94 9.92
CA LEU A 56 8.06 8.17 9.91
C LEU A 56 8.80 8.37 11.24
N THR A 57 8.27 7.79 12.31
CA THR A 57 8.87 7.76 13.67
C THR A 57 10.28 7.20 13.68
N LYS A 58 10.63 6.32 12.76
CA LYS A 58 11.90 5.58 12.73
C LYS A 58 12.96 6.30 11.89
N TYR A 59 13.45 5.68 10.84
CA TYR A 59 14.60 6.16 10.07
C TYR A 59 14.34 7.46 9.31
N LEU A 60 13.12 7.73 8.85
CA LEU A 60 12.80 8.97 8.17
C LEU A 60 12.80 10.17 9.11
N GLY A 61 12.24 10.03 10.31
CA GLY A 61 12.31 11.06 11.35
C GLY A 61 13.67 11.15 12.04
N GLY A 62 14.34 10.00 12.18
CA GLY A 62 15.72 9.87 12.63
C GLY A 62 15.97 10.05 14.12
N HIS A 63 15.03 10.58 14.89
CA HIS A 63 15.22 10.94 16.30
C HIS A 63 14.23 10.26 17.26
N GLY A 64 13.18 9.64 16.76
CA GLY A 64 12.19 8.94 17.60
C GLY A 64 11.34 9.81 18.53
N ASN A 65 11.39 11.11 18.36
CA ASN A 65 10.70 12.09 19.20
C ASN A 65 9.34 12.56 18.62
N SER A 66 9.00 12.11 17.42
CA SER A 66 7.72 12.43 16.77
C SER A 66 7.11 11.16 16.19
N LEU A 67 5.81 10.96 16.44
CA LEU A 67 5.07 9.85 15.85
C LEU A 67 4.49 10.24 14.50
N GLY A 68 4.61 9.35 13.52
CA GLY A 68 4.02 9.57 12.21
C GLY A 68 4.11 8.33 11.33
N GLY A 69 3.27 8.31 10.30
CA GLY A 69 3.26 7.29 9.27
C GLY A 69 2.90 7.90 7.92
N ILE A 70 3.27 7.21 6.86
CA ILE A 70 2.86 7.57 5.50
C ILE A 70 2.50 6.30 4.71
N ILE A 71 1.46 6.42 3.91
CA ILE A 71 1.04 5.41 2.93
C ILE A 71 1.21 6.01 1.55
N ILE A 72 1.87 5.30 0.67
CA ILE A 72 2.13 5.70 -0.72
C ILE A 72 1.49 4.65 -1.62
N ASP A 73 0.54 5.06 -2.44
CA ASP A 73 -0.12 4.22 -3.44
C ASP A 73 0.53 4.44 -4.81
N SER A 74 0.91 3.37 -5.49
CA SER A 74 1.41 3.44 -6.87
C SER A 74 0.35 3.93 -7.85
N GLY A 75 -0.94 3.77 -7.52
CA GLY A 75 -2.07 4.01 -8.40
C GLY A 75 -2.19 3.02 -9.57
N LYS A 76 -1.44 1.92 -9.55
CA LYS A 76 -1.34 0.99 -10.69
C LYS A 76 -2.16 -0.29 -10.51
N PHE A 77 -2.51 -0.66 -9.26
CA PHE A 77 -3.24 -1.90 -9.02
C PHE A 77 -4.67 -1.82 -9.60
N PRO A 78 -5.10 -2.80 -10.42
CA PRO A 78 -6.37 -2.76 -11.15
C PRO A 78 -7.55 -3.17 -10.25
N TRP A 79 -7.90 -2.34 -9.27
CA TRP A 79 -8.97 -2.61 -8.29
C TRP A 79 -10.30 -2.99 -8.93
N ALA A 80 -10.64 -2.38 -10.09
CA ALA A 80 -11.89 -2.63 -10.80
C ALA A 80 -11.95 -4.02 -11.44
N GLU A 81 -10.80 -4.63 -11.78
CA GLU A 81 -10.75 -5.96 -12.36
C GLU A 81 -10.99 -7.06 -11.33
N HIS A 82 -10.76 -6.76 -10.05
CA HIS A 82 -10.88 -7.70 -8.94
C HIS A 82 -12.07 -7.42 -8.02
N ARG A 83 -13.22 -7.02 -8.60
CA ARG A 83 -14.44 -6.58 -7.88
C ARG A 83 -14.89 -7.51 -6.76
N GLN A 84 -14.85 -8.82 -6.98
CA GLN A 84 -15.29 -9.79 -5.98
C GLN A 84 -14.43 -9.80 -4.71
N LYS A 85 -13.12 -9.52 -4.85
CA LYS A 85 -12.19 -9.46 -3.72
C LYS A 85 -12.26 -8.13 -3.00
N PHE A 86 -12.45 -7.04 -3.74
CA PHE A 86 -12.41 -5.67 -3.22
C PHE A 86 -13.78 -4.98 -3.35
N ARG A 87 -14.83 -5.63 -2.85
CA ARG A 87 -16.21 -5.16 -2.92
C ARG A 87 -16.38 -3.74 -2.40
N ARG A 88 -15.74 -3.41 -1.27
CA ARG A 88 -15.83 -2.07 -0.66
C ARG A 88 -15.31 -0.92 -1.52
N LEU A 89 -14.50 -1.21 -2.54
CA LEU A 89 -14.01 -0.22 -3.50
C LEU A 89 -14.88 -0.16 -4.76
N ASN A 90 -15.61 -1.25 -5.03
CA ASN A 90 -16.32 -1.49 -6.29
C ASN A 90 -17.85 -1.50 -6.15
N GLU A 91 -18.38 -1.32 -4.95
CA GLU A 91 -19.81 -1.21 -4.67
C GLU A 91 -20.13 0.19 -4.14
N PRO A 92 -21.39 0.68 -4.32
CA PRO A 92 -21.80 1.97 -3.79
C PRO A 92 -21.64 2.04 -2.27
N ASP A 93 -20.94 3.04 -1.79
CA ASP A 93 -20.76 3.28 -0.36
C ASP A 93 -21.87 4.19 0.15
N ILE A 94 -22.87 3.63 0.81
CA ILE A 94 -24.02 4.35 1.37
C ILE A 94 -23.56 5.43 2.37
N SER A 95 -22.47 5.16 3.11
CA SER A 95 -21.92 6.12 4.07
C SER A 95 -21.19 7.30 3.41
N TYR A 96 -21.05 7.27 2.09
CA TYR A 96 -20.45 8.35 1.29
C TYR A 96 -21.27 8.64 0.03
N HIS A 97 -22.54 8.94 0.23
CA HIS A 97 -23.51 9.36 -0.81
C HIS A 97 -23.65 8.37 -1.98
N GLY A 98 -23.41 7.07 -1.75
CA GLY A 98 -23.52 6.05 -2.79
C GLY A 98 -22.36 6.03 -3.80
N VAL A 99 -21.23 6.65 -3.49
CA VAL A 99 -20.05 6.68 -4.37
C VAL A 99 -19.44 5.30 -4.53
N THR A 100 -19.15 4.91 -5.77
CA THR A 100 -18.30 3.76 -6.11
C THR A 100 -16.88 4.27 -6.35
N TYR A 101 -15.93 3.92 -5.48
CA TYR A 101 -14.60 4.51 -5.46
C TYR A 101 -13.82 4.27 -6.76
N THR A 102 -13.86 3.05 -7.31
CA THR A 102 -13.15 2.71 -8.55
C THR A 102 -13.67 3.48 -9.76
N GLU A 103 -14.95 3.79 -9.82
CA GLU A 103 -15.57 4.53 -10.92
C GLU A 103 -15.34 6.04 -10.79
N THR A 104 -15.30 6.54 -9.54
CA THR A 104 -15.21 7.98 -9.29
C THR A 104 -13.77 8.49 -9.24
N PHE A 105 -12.84 7.69 -8.67
CA PHE A 105 -11.50 8.17 -8.33
C PHE A 105 -10.36 7.48 -9.08
N GLY A 106 -10.65 6.46 -9.89
CA GLY A 106 -9.66 5.79 -10.73
C GLY A 106 -8.41 5.34 -9.95
N SER A 107 -7.24 5.87 -10.29
CA SER A 107 -5.97 5.52 -9.65
C SER A 107 -5.87 5.95 -8.18
N ALA A 108 -6.68 6.88 -7.72
CA ALA A 108 -6.69 7.35 -6.32
C ALA A 108 -7.68 6.58 -5.43
N THR A 109 -8.32 5.54 -5.94
CA THR A 109 -9.36 4.75 -5.28
C THR A 109 -8.98 4.33 -3.86
N TYR A 110 -7.82 3.70 -3.69
CA TYR A 110 -7.39 3.16 -2.41
C TYR A 110 -7.12 4.26 -1.39
N ILE A 111 -6.33 5.27 -1.74
CA ILE A 111 -5.96 6.36 -0.84
C ILE A 111 -7.17 7.16 -0.37
N LEU A 112 -8.13 7.41 -1.24
CA LEU A 112 -9.35 8.15 -0.85
C LEU A 112 -10.25 7.33 0.05
N ARG A 113 -10.35 6.02 -0.19
CA ARG A 113 -11.08 5.12 0.70
C ARG A 113 -10.40 4.99 2.07
N ASP A 114 -9.09 4.84 2.09
CA ASP A 114 -8.29 4.75 3.31
C ASP A 114 -8.48 6.02 4.16
N ARG A 115 -8.27 7.20 3.57
CA ARG A 115 -8.44 8.49 4.24
C ARG A 115 -9.82 8.65 4.88
N LYS A 116 -10.90 8.23 4.21
CA LYS A 116 -12.25 8.27 4.77
C LYS A 116 -12.39 7.39 6.01
N SER A 117 -11.68 6.28 6.07
CA SER A 117 -11.80 5.32 7.18
C SER A 117 -11.15 5.81 8.47
N VAL A 118 -10.39 6.88 8.42
CA VAL A 118 -9.62 7.46 9.54
C VAL A 118 -10.32 8.68 10.18
N VAL A 119 -11.41 9.16 9.60
CA VAL A 119 -12.17 10.35 10.08
C VAL A 119 -13.43 9.94 10.81
#